data_c0bef220e8cb4f5f079dde18e7bbebba
#
_entry.id   c0bef220e8cb4f5f079dde18e7bbebba
#
_cell.length_a   1.000
_cell.length_b   1.000
_cell.length_c   1.000
_cell.angle_alpha   90.00
_cell.angle_beta   90.00
_cell.angle_gamma   90.00
#
_symmetry.space_group_name_H-M   'P 1'
#
loop_
_entity.id
_entity.type
_entity.pdbx_description
1 polymer ?
#
loop_
_entity_poly.entity_id
_entity_poly.type
_entity_poly.pdbx_seq_one_letter_code
_entity_poly.pdbx_strand_id
1 'polypeptide(L)'
;MAIIDLAAFARTIRSHPLARPGTVVLAGWLGLASLRGAEDFNRIAPKAVPAQPADATAAPNQSQKESGDPRQVLVENLKALVFVPTPGAVSPGLVHAHGVELRNVVTPAPDEFHAVVSPYLGETVTRGKLNVLVQSIILFYRQHNRPVVDVVVPAQDITNGVLQIVLLEGRVGKVVATGNRWFSSEEITDGVFVQPNGPIDSRALQGDLDFLNQNPFRTTQLIYRPGEKLGQTDLDLQTHDRFPLRVYAGYEDSGDLETGEDRYLTGFNYGDLFGLGHQLNYQYTTSGNGTSLRAHSGSYVAPLPWGHTLTFFGSYVDTKGNIPPLIGIRGRSYQISGRYSVPLPSFNVASVVYKESIAGGFDYKYNKDSLEFGNAPAANTLYDVDQFVLTYNGVETDPYGRTTLNENLYVSPGDWGGNNNDLAFNGVHGGATSGYVYNTLVAERLTKLPADWSLILRGTVQSSNSNLAPSEQLGFGGYDTVRGYDEREVNTDDGFIFTTEVRTPTIGVGDLMHYPWLKDQLQFVGFWDYGDGSNHILLPGEPQEIPLSSVGVGLRYTINTYLSIRYDYAFQLLRTGFDNDHGSRSDIGIVLSY
;
A
#
# COMPACT_ATOMS: atom_id res chain seq x y z
N MET A 1 -21.84 0.35 11.52
CA MET A 1 -22.45 0.94 10.32
C MET A 1 -23.15 2.23 10.77
N ALA A 2 -22.37 3.28 10.91
CA ALA A 2 -22.86 4.61 11.28
C ALA A 2 -22.72 5.50 10.04
N ILE A 3 -23.84 5.93 9.51
CA ILE A 3 -23.96 6.84 8.38
C ILE A 3 -23.58 8.23 8.91
N ILE A 4 -22.45 8.77 8.45
CA ILE A 4 -22.04 10.14 8.74
C ILE A 4 -22.99 11.07 7.96
N ASP A 5 -23.75 11.88 8.69
CA ASP A 5 -24.68 12.87 8.13
C ASP A 5 -23.89 14.08 7.59
N LEU A 6 -23.61 14.06 6.29
CA LEU A 6 -22.95 15.13 5.53
C LEU A 6 -23.72 16.48 5.57
N ALA A 7 -24.96 16.51 6.05
CA ALA A 7 -25.75 17.73 6.17
C ALA A 7 -25.43 18.56 7.43
N ALA A 8 -24.81 17.95 8.45
CA ALA A 8 -24.34 18.67 9.64
C ALA A 8 -23.05 19.45 9.36
N PHE A 9 -22.21 18.95 8.45
CA PHE A 9 -20.93 19.56 8.09
C PHE A 9 -21.06 20.90 7.34
N ALA A 10 -22.16 21.08 6.59
CA ALA A 10 -22.39 22.30 5.80
C ALA A 10 -22.95 23.49 6.59
N ARG A 11 -23.30 23.35 7.87
CA ARG A 11 -23.92 24.43 8.65
C ARG A 11 -22.96 25.21 9.55
N THR A 12 -21.74 24.76 9.74
CA THR A 12 -20.75 25.41 10.64
C THR A 12 -19.95 26.54 9.98
N ILE A 13 -20.12 26.77 8.66
CA ILE A 13 -19.35 27.76 7.88
C ILE A 13 -19.93 29.19 7.96
N ARG A 14 -20.90 29.50 8.79
CA ARG A 14 -21.44 30.87 8.90
C ARG A 14 -21.37 31.42 10.31
N SER A 15 -20.55 32.46 10.43
CA SER A 15 -20.51 33.50 11.46
C SER A 15 -19.35 33.48 12.44
N HIS A 16 -18.34 34.32 12.20
CA HIS A 16 -17.80 35.16 13.29
C HIS A 16 -17.13 36.44 12.76
N PRO A 17 -17.24 37.58 13.46
CA PRO A 17 -16.79 38.89 13.05
C PRO A 17 -15.35 39.19 13.49
N LEU A 18 -14.67 39.98 12.66
CA LEU A 18 -13.34 40.56 12.84
C LEU A 18 -13.15 41.26 14.19
N ALA A 19 -12.14 40.89 14.94
CA ALA A 19 -11.62 41.65 16.10
C ALA A 19 -10.23 42.20 15.79
N ARG A 20 -9.99 43.44 16.24
CA ARG A 20 -8.84 44.32 15.96
C ARG A 20 -7.57 43.93 16.73
N PRO A 21 -6.36 44.29 16.20
CA PRO A 21 -5.08 43.92 16.83
C PRO A 21 -4.65 44.91 17.90
N GLY A 22 -3.98 44.42 18.90
CA GLY A 22 -3.26 45.24 19.90
C GLY A 22 -2.80 44.46 21.10
N THR A 23 -1.50 44.18 21.15
CA THR A 23 -0.72 44.01 22.37
C THR A 23 -0.89 42.72 23.19
N VAL A 24 -0.35 41.62 22.74
CA VAL A 24 0.33 40.59 23.57
C VAL A 24 1.24 39.76 22.61
N VAL A 25 2.40 40.27 22.23
CA VAL A 25 3.24 39.64 21.21
C VAL A 25 4.44 38.87 21.78
N LEU A 26 4.75 38.97 23.06
CA LEU A 26 5.97 38.36 23.62
C LEU A 26 5.74 37.05 24.40
N ALA A 27 4.55 36.76 24.89
CA ALA A 27 4.30 35.48 25.58
C ALA A 27 3.79 34.38 24.66
N GLY A 28 3.16 34.70 23.52
CA GLY A 28 2.70 33.74 22.50
C GLY A 28 3.83 33.16 21.67
N TRP A 29 4.93 33.86 21.48
CA TRP A 29 6.07 33.42 20.69
C TRP A 29 6.90 32.30 21.34
N LEU A 30 6.90 32.18 22.67
CA LEU A 30 7.58 31.08 23.37
C LEU A 30 6.78 29.79 23.42
N GLY A 31 5.46 29.85 23.19
CA GLY A 31 4.59 28.68 23.11
C GLY A 31 4.47 28.10 21.69
N LEU A 32 4.67 28.89 20.63
CA LEU A 32 4.56 28.48 19.24
C LEU A 32 5.86 27.92 18.64
N ALA A 33 7.01 28.14 19.26
CA ALA A 33 8.19 27.35 19.02
C ALA A 33 8.04 26.00 19.76
N SER A 34 7.06 25.17 19.36
CA SER A 34 7.15 23.75 19.65
C SER A 34 8.52 23.33 19.16
N LEU A 35 9.37 22.90 20.08
CA LEU A 35 10.75 22.49 19.80
C LEU A 35 10.72 21.43 18.70
N ARG A 36 10.92 21.84 17.45
CA ARG A 36 10.83 20.99 16.23
C ARG A 36 12.06 20.09 16.09
N GLY A 37 12.61 19.60 17.19
CA GLY A 37 13.81 18.79 17.20
C GLY A 37 13.60 17.35 16.72
N ALA A 38 12.39 16.84 16.73
CA ALA A 38 12.07 15.47 16.36
C ALA A 38 11.61 15.41 14.89
N GLU A 39 12.53 14.96 14.00
CA GLU A 39 12.14 14.60 12.63
C GLU A 39 11.36 13.28 12.64
N ASP A 40 10.18 13.26 12.01
CA ASP A 40 9.41 12.05 11.78
C ASP A 40 10.19 11.11 10.86
N PHE A 41 10.26 9.80 11.24
CA PHE A 41 10.90 8.78 10.41
C PHE A 41 10.40 8.81 8.96
N ASN A 42 9.12 9.02 8.72
CA ASN A 42 8.53 9.00 7.38
C ASN A 42 9.13 10.06 6.43
N ARG A 43 9.56 11.20 6.97
CA ARG A 43 10.19 12.30 6.18
C ARG A 43 11.62 11.96 5.74
N ILE A 44 12.34 11.20 6.54
CA ILE A 44 13.75 10.83 6.30
C ILE A 44 13.90 9.36 5.92
N ALA A 45 12.81 8.61 5.77
CA ALA A 45 12.81 7.20 5.41
C ALA A 45 13.57 6.95 4.09
N PRO A 46 14.25 5.80 3.96
CA PRO A 46 14.88 5.42 2.70
C PRO A 46 13.89 5.47 1.54
N LYS A 47 14.28 6.11 0.43
CA LYS A 47 13.42 6.21 -0.76
C LYS A 47 13.08 4.82 -1.28
N ALA A 48 11.78 4.59 -1.50
CA ALA A 48 11.25 3.34 -2.01
C ALA A 48 11.84 3.01 -3.39
N VAL A 49 12.04 1.72 -3.65
CA VAL A 49 12.48 1.24 -4.97
C VAL A 49 11.35 1.45 -5.97
N PRO A 50 11.60 2.10 -7.12
CA PRO A 50 10.57 2.28 -8.15
C PRO A 50 10.03 0.93 -8.63
N ALA A 51 8.70 0.82 -8.74
CA ALA A 51 8.03 -0.37 -9.23
C ALA A 51 8.46 -0.70 -10.67
N GLN A 52 8.62 -1.98 -10.97
CA GLN A 52 8.77 -2.43 -12.36
C GLN A 52 7.40 -2.42 -13.04
N PRO A 53 7.31 -2.06 -14.34
CA PRO A 53 6.09 -2.27 -15.10
C PRO A 53 5.74 -3.76 -15.06
N ALA A 54 4.54 -4.09 -14.57
CA ALA A 54 4.06 -5.47 -14.61
C ALA A 54 3.69 -5.80 -16.07
N ASP A 55 4.35 -6.82 -16.64
CA ASP A 55 3.89 -7.40 -17.88
C ASP A 55 2.52 -8.06 -17.66
N ALA A 56 1.63 -7.91 -18.64
CA ALA A 56 0.26 -8.39 -18.55
C ALA A 56 0.23 -9.89 -18.22
N THR A 57 -0.52 -10.26 -17.20
CA THR A 57 -0.76 -11.65 -16.78
C THR A 57 -1.23 -12.49 -17.96
N ALA A 58 -0.57 -13.60 -18.24
CA ALA A 58 -0.97 -14.54 -19.29
C ALA A 58 -2.39 -15.06 -19.01
N ALA A 59 -3.29 -14.88 -19.96
CA ALA A 59 -4.66 -15.36 -19.86
C ALA A 59 -4.66 -16.90 -19.75
N PRO A 60 -5.52 -17.50 -18.92
CA PRO A 60 -5.63 -18.95 -18.82
C PRO A 60 -6.02 -19.55 -20.18
N ASN A 61 -5.43 -20.71 -20.47
CA ASN A 61 -5.61 -21.47 -21.71
C ASN A 61 -7.07 -21.52 -22.15
N GLN A 62 -7.32 -21.13 -23.38
CA GLN A 62 -8.63 -21.25 -24.00
C GLN A 62 -8.95 -22.75 -24.18
N SER A 63 -10.11 -23.16 -23.67
CA SER A 63 -10.66 -24.47 -23.94
C SER A 63 -10.77 -24.70 -25.45
N GLN A 64 -10.26 -25.85 -25.95
CA GLN A 64 -10.39 -26.26 -27.34
C GLN A 64 -11.88 -26.33 -27.68
N LYS A 65 -12.31 -25.54 -28.65
CA LYS A 65 -13.63 -25.72 -29.27
C LYS A 65 -13.63 -27.02 -30.05
N GLU A 66 -14.38 -28.02 -29.56
CA GLU A 66 -14.66 -29.20 -30.39
C GLU A 66 -15.39 -28.77 -31.67
N SER A 67 -14.87 -29.20 -32.82
CA SER A 67 -15.47 -28.94 -34.11
C SER A 67 -16.66 -29.91 -34.36
N GLY A 68 -17.83 -29.40 -34.67
CA GLY A 68 -19.02 -30.17 -35.03
C GLY A 68 -20.27 -29.29 -35.07
N ASP A 69 -21.36 -29.82 -35.68
CA ASP A 69 -22.64 -29.09 -35.74
C ASP A 69 -23.24 -28.92 -34.34
N PRO A 70 -23.41 -27.70 -33.84
CA PRO A 70 -23.95 -27.43 -32.49
C PRO A 70 -25.43 -27.92 -32.34
N ARG A 71 -26.17 -28.11 -33.43
CA ARG A 71 -27.56 -28.54 -33.44
C ARG A 71 -27.71 -30.06 -33.41
N GLN A 72 -26.64 -30.81 -33.57
CA GLN A 72 -26.67 -32.27 -33.53
C GLN A 72 -27.22 -32.74 -32.18
N VAL A 73 -28.34 -33.44 -32.19
CA VAL A 73 -28.90 -34.08 -31.00
C VAL A 73 -28.04 -35.28 -30.60
N LEU A 74 -27.61 -35.32 -29.38
CA LEU A 74 -26.80 -36.39 -28.77
C LEU A 74 -27.68 -37.32 -27.93
N VAL A 75 -28.63 -36.75 -27.16
CA VAL A 75 -29.56 -37.46 -26.29
C VAL A 75 -30.91 -36.74 -26.33
N GLU A 76 -32.01 -37.47 -26.58
CA GLU A 76 -33.36 -36.85 -26.61
C GLU A 76 -33.92 -36.55 -25.22
N ASN A 77 -33.59 -37.37 -24.22
CA ASN A 77 -33.98 -37.20 -22.83
C ASN A 77 -32.88 -37.63 -21.91
N LEU A 78 -32.19 -36.69 -21.28
CA LEU A 78 -31.09 -36.94 -20.36
C LEU A 78 -31.62 -37.38 -18.99
N LYS A 79 -31.47 -38.66 -18.64
CA LYS A 79 -31.97 -39.24 -17.38
C LYS A 79 -30.97 -39.12 -16.26
N ALA A 80 -29.65 -39.14 -16.58
CA ALA A 80 -28.59 -39.06 -15.58
C ALA A 80 -27.31 -38.43 -16.14
N LEU A 81 -26.61 -37.73 -15.24
CA LEU A 81 -25.25 -37.27 -15.35
C LEU A 81 -24.38 -38.03 -14.34
N VAL A 82 -23.39 -38.76 -14.81
CA VAL A 82 -22.47 -39.52 -13.98
C VAL A 82 -21.06 -38.93 -14.11
N PHE A 83 -20.53 -38.42 -13.01
CA PHE A 83 -19.20 -37.83 -12.97
C PHE A 83 -18.19 -38.85 -12.45
N VAL A 84 -17.09 -39.03 -13.18
CA VAL A 84 -16.01 -39.99 -12.86
C VAL A 84 -14.64 -39.28 -12.86
N PRO A 85 -13.67 -39.75 -12.05
CA PRO A 85 -12.41 -39.02 -11.86
C PRO A 85 -11.38 -39.23 -12.99
N THR A 86 -11.52 -40.26 -13.81
CA THR A 86 -10.54 -40.57 -14.87
C THR A 86 -11.21 -41.16 -16.12
N PRO A 87 -10.60 -41.03 -17.32
CA PRO A 87 -11.13 -41.66 -18.53
C PRO A 87 -11.29 -43.18 -18.41
N GLY A 88 -10.41 -43.85 -17.68
CA GLY A 88 -10.49 -45.30 -17.45
C GLY A 88 -11.65 -45.75 -16.55
N ALA A 89 -12.31 -44.84 -15.87
CA ALA A 89 -13.50 -45.11 -15.07
C ALA A 89 -14.82 -45.01 -15.87
N VAL A 90 -14.75 -44.56 -17.11
CA VAL A 90 -15.90 -44.50 -18.03
C VAL A 90 -16.19 -45.88 -18.59
N SER A 91 -17.43 -46.34 -18.43
CA SER A 91 -17.91 -47.56 -19.08
C SER A 91 -18.24 -47.30 -20.54
N PRO A 92 -17.68 -48.03 -21.51
CA PRO A 92 -18.00 -47.82 -22.92
C PRO A 92 -19.43 -48.27 -23.27
N GLY A 93 -20.03 -49.15 -22.46
CA GLY A 93 -21.37 -49.68 -22.66
C GLY A 93 -22.43 -48.93 -21.86
N LEU A 94 -23.67 -49.43 -21.95
CA LEU A 94 -24.81 -48.85 -21.24
C LEU A 94 -24.60 -48.84 -19.71
N VAL A 95 -24.79 -47.66 -19.10
CA VAL A 95 -24.72 -47.46 -17.64
C VAL A 95 -26.13 -47.15 -17.13
N HIS A 96 -26.53 -47.76 -16.02
CA HIS A 96 -27.76 -47.44 -15.33
C HIS A 96 -27.50 -46.44 -14.20
N ALA A 97 -28.08 -45.27 -14.30
CA ALA A 97 -28.00 -44.22 -13.31
C ALA A 97 -29.23 -43.32 -13.37
N HIS A 98 -29.51 -42.58 -12.31
CA HIS A 98 -30.61 -41.62 -12.26
C HIS A 98 -30.17 -40.32 -11.60
N GLY A 99 -30.53 -39.18 -12.19
CA GLY A 99 -30.19 -37.88 -11.65
C GLY A 99 -28.69 -37.56 -11.78
N VAL A 100 -28.09 -36.98 -10.75
CA VAL A 100 -26.66 -36.61 -10.71
C VAL A 100 -25.92 -37.56 -9.78
N GLU A 101 -24.95 -38.29 -10.29
CA GLU A 101 -24.11 -39.19 -9.51
C GLU A 101 -22.64 -38.78 -9.57
N LEU A 102 -22.03 -38.61 -8.39
CA LEU A 102 -20.59 -38.36 -8.24
C LEU A 102 -19.90 -39.69 -7.83
N ARG A 103 -19.23 -40.35 -8.77
CA ARG A 103 -18.53 -41.63 -8.53
C ARG A 103 -17.05 -41.38 -8.25
N ASN A 104 -16.66 -41.36 -6.98
CA ASN A 104 -15.30 -41.07 -6.52
C ASN A 104 -14.78 -39.69 -7.00
N VAL A 105 -15.68 -38.75 -7.19
CA VAL A 105 -15.41 -37.34 -7.49
C VAL A 105 -15.85 -36.51 -6.29
N VAL A 106 -14.95 -35.61 -5.84
CA VAL A 106 -15.25 -34.64 -4.79
C VAL A 106 -15.35 -33.27 -5.43
N THR A 107 -16.43 -32.56 -5.19
CA THR A 107 -16.63 -31.19 -5.68
C THR A 107 -16.48 -30.19 -4.55
N PRO A 108 -16.03 -28.95 -4.79
CA PRO A 108 -15.81 -27.95 -3.74
C PRO A 108 -17.09 -27.53 -2.99
N ALA A 109 -18.24 -27.54 -3.65
CA ALA A 109 -19.56 -27.21 -3.07
C ALA A 109 -20.62 -28.13 -3.71
N PRO A 110 -20.88 -29.34 -3.14
CA PRO A 110 -21.74 -30.34 -3.77
C PRO A 110 -23.15 -29.87 -4.09
N ASP A 111 -23.80 -29.13 -3.20
CA ASP A 111 -25.17 -28.65 -3.40
C ASP A 111 -25.26 -27.61 -4.52
N GLU A 112 -24.30 -26.69 -4.58
CA GLU A 112 -24.22 -25.71 -5.65
C GLU A 112 -23.85 -26.37 -7.00
N PHE A 113 -22.96 -27.38 -6.99
CA PHE A 113 -22.64 -28.16 -8.18
C PHE A 113 -23.89 -28.84 -8.73
N HIS A 114 -24.68 -29.48 -7.84
CA HIS A 114 -25.96 -30.07 -8.20
C HIS A 114 -26.90 -29.03 -8.84
N ALA A 115 -27.00 -27.83 -8.29
CA ALA A 115 -27.83 -26.77 -8.83
C ALA A 115 -27.40 -26.32 -10.25
N VAL A 116 -26.09 -26.36 -10.54
CA VAL A 116 -25.54 -26.02 -11.87
C VAL A 116 -25.87 -27.09 -12.91
N VAL A 117 -25.81 -28.38 -12.56
CA VAL A 117 -25.94 -29.47 -13.54
C VAL A 117 -27.36 -30.05 -13.64
N SER A 118 -28.18 -29.96 -12.60
CA SER A 118 -29.53 -30.52 -12.57
C SER A 118 -30.48 -29.96 -13.63
N PRO A 119 -30.40 -28.68 -14.06
CA PRO A 119 -31.29 -28.14 -15.09
C PRO A 119 -31.20 -28.84 -16.46
N TYR A 120 -30.16 -29.62 -16.70
CA TYR A 120 -30.00 -30.37 -17.93
C TYR A 120 -30.70 -31.72 -17.93
N LEU A 121 -31.14 -32.20 -16.74
CA LEU A 121 -31.88 -33.46 -16.62
C LEU A 121 -33.29 -33.31 -17.20
N GLY A 122 -33.76 -34.34 -17.93
CA GLY A 122 -35.04 -34.35 -18.61
C GLY A 122 -35.06 -33.60 -19.94
N GLU A 123 -33.96 -32.94 -20.30
CA GLU A 123 -33.86 -32.13 -21.51
C GLU A 123 -33.22 -32.89 -22.68
N THR A 124 -33.51 -32.42 -23.91
CA THR A 124 -32.79 -32.83 -25.11
C THR A 124 -31.41 -32.18 -25.10
N VAL A 125 -30.37 -32.97 -25.08
CA VAL A 125 -28.96 -32.50 -25.11
C VAL A 125 -28.43 -32.55 -26.54
N THR A 126 -28.19 -31.34 -27.06
CA THR A 126 -27.46 -31.17 -28.33
C THR A 126 -25.96 -30.98 -28.02
N ARG A 127 -25.11 -31.07 -29.05
CA ARG A 127 -23.69 -30.76 -28.91
C ARG A 127 -23.45 -29.34 -28.36
N GLY A 128 -24.23 -28.39 -28.79
CA GLY A 128 -24.17 -27.02 -28.26
C GLY A 128 -24.51 -26.93 -26.77
N LYS A 129 -25.61 -27.59 -26.32
CA LYS A 129 -25.98 -27.66 -24.88
C LYS A 129 -24.90 -28.40 -24.05
N LEU A 130 -24.30 -29.45 -24.59
CA LEU A 130 -23.20 -30.15 -23.93
C LEU A 130 -21.98 -29.24 -23.70
N ASN A 131 -21.60 -28.44 -24.71
CA ASN A 131 -20.53 -27.47 -24.55
C ASN A 131 -20.86 -26.41 -23.50
N VAL A 132 -22.12 -25.95 -23.43
CA VAL A 132 -22.56 -25.03 -22.36
C VAL A 132 -22.47 -25.69 -20.98
N LEU A 133 -22.90 -26.94 -20.84
CA LEU A 133 -22.76 -27.70 -19.58
C LEU A 133 -21.28 -27.80 -19.16
N VAL A 134 -20.39 -28.19 -20.08
CA VAL A 134 -18.94 -28.27 -19.81
C VAL A 134 -18.40 -26.90 -19.35
N GLN A 135 -18.75 -25.83 -20.04
CA GLN A 135 -18.31 -24.49 -19.67
C GLN A 135 -18.87 -24.04 -18.30
N SER A 136 -20.12 -24.40 -18.01
CA SER A 136 -20.74 -24.11 -16.71
C SER A 136 -20.02 -24.81 -15.55
N ILE A 137 -19.61 -26.08 -15.76
CA ILE A 137 -18.82 -26.84 -14.78
C ILE A 137 -17.44 -26.19 -14.59
N ILE A 138 -16.74 -25.86 -15.69
CA ILE A 138 -15.42 -25.20 -15.60
C ILE A 138 -15.54 -23.86 -14.84
N LEU A 139 -16.57 -23.07 -15.15
CA LEU A 139 -16.83 -21.79 -14.48
C LEU A 139 -17.12 -21.99 -12.99
N PHE A 140 -17.95 -22.98 -12.63
CA PHE A 140 -18.22 -23.36 -11.25
C PHE A 140 -16.94 -23.64 -10.46
N TYR A 141 -16.03 -24.46 -11.01
CA TYR A 141 -14.75 -24.77 -10.36
C TYR A 141 -13.89 -23.51 -10.19
N ARG A 142 -13.79 -22.67 -11.21
CA ARG A 142 -13.05 -21.40 -11.16
C ARG A 142 -13.61 -20.44 -10.12
N GLN A 143 -14.92 -20.35 -9.99
CA GLN A 143 -15.59 -19.53 -8.96
C GLN A 143 -15.31 -20.04 -7.52
N HIS A 144 -15.02 -21.34 -7.39
CA HIS A 144 -14.61 -21.98 -6.13
C HIS A 144 -13.09 -22.09 -5.94
N ASN A 145 -12.32 -21.21 -6.59
CA ASN A 145 -10.84 -21.15 -6.52
C ASN A 145 -10.13 -22.42 -7.00
N ARG A 146 -10.76 -23.21 -7.90
CA ARG A 146 -10.18 -24.38 -8.56
C ARG A 146 -9.96 -24.05 -10.04
N PRO A 147 -8.83 -23.35 -10.40
CA PRO A 147 -8.65 -22.78 -11.74
C PRO A 147 -8.36 -23.85 -12.80
N VAL A 148 -7.82 -25.00 -12.39
CA VAL A 148 -7.42 -26.08 -13.27
C VAL A 148 -8.37 -27.26 -13.09
N VAL A 149 -9.23 -27.46 -14.09
CA VAL A 149 -10.15 -28.60 -14.17
C VAL A 149 -10.33 -28.97 -15.64
N ASP A 150 -10.18 -30.25 -15.93
CA ASP A 150 -10.50 -30.82 -17.24
C ASP A 150 -11.86 -31.52 -17.17
N VAL A 151 -12.76 -31.11 -18.05
CA VAL A 151 -14.10 -31.69 -18.19
C VAL A 151 -14.18 -32.33 -19.59
N VAL A 152 -14.14 -33.64 -19.63
CA VAL A 152 -14.08 -34.39 -20.89
C VAL A 152 -15.25 -35.36 -21.00
N VAL A 153 -15.85 -35.42 -22.16
CA VAL A 153 -16.89 -36.41 -22.50
C VAL A 153 -16.30 -37.41 -23.49
N PRO A 154 -15.84 -38.57 -23.01
CA PRO A 154 -15.30 -39.60 -23.88
C PRO A 154 -16.38 -40.26 -24.74
N ALA A 155 -15.95 -40.95 -25.82
CA ALA A 155 -16.84 -41.78 -26.63
C ALA A 155 -17.47 -42.88 -25.74
N GLN A 156 -18.81 -42.96 -25.75
CA GLN A 156 -19.60 -43.83 -24.88
C GLN A 156 -20.98 -44.09 -25.50
N ASP A 157 -21.68 -45.15 -25.08
CA ASP A 157 -23.07 -45.39 -25.47
C ASP A 157 -24.01 -44.60 -24.54
N ILE A 158 -24.75 -43.67 -25.12
CA ILE A 158 -25.68 -42.78 -24.44
C ILE A 158 -27.16 -43.01 -24.81
N THR A 159 -27.44 -44.10 -25.51
CA THR A 159 -28.80 -44.39 -26.06
C THR A 159 -29.85 -44.55 -24.98
N ASN A 160 -29.43 -44.91 -23.74
CA ASN A 160 -30.35 -45.02 -22.58
C ASN A 160 -30.58 -43.71 -21.81
N GLY A 161 -29.98 -42.60 -22.26
CA GLY A 161 -30.11 -41.28 -21.63
C GLY A 161 -29.16 -41.00 -20.49
N VAL A 162 -28.09 -41.80 -20.33
CA VAL A 162 -27.05 -41.59 -19.27
C VAL A 162 -25.79 -41.06 -19.93
N LEU A 163 -25.31 -39.92 -19.42
CA LEU A 163 -24.08 -39.29 -19.88
C LEU A 163 -22.99 -39.37 -18.79
N GLN A 164 -21.86 -39.98 -19.11
CA GLN A 164 -20.70 -40.02 -18.24
C GLN A 164 -19.74 -38.88 -18.61
N ILE A 165 -19.33 -38.11 -17.60
CA ILE A 165 -18.41 -36.97 -17.76
C ILE A 165 -17.18 -37.22 -16.89
N VAL A 166 -16.02 -37.15 -17.49
CA VAL A 166 -14.75 -37.16 -16.73
C VAL A 166 -14.54 -35.78 -16.16
N LEU A 167 -14.40 -35.71 -14.85
CA LEU A 167 -14.14 -34.48 -14.11
C LEU A 167 -12.79 -34.65 -13.39
N LEU A 168 -11.77 -34.09 -14.00
CA LEU A 168 -10.39 -34.22 -13.53
C LEU A 168 -9.89 -32.89 -12.97
N GLU A 169 -9.93 -32.77 -11.66
CA GLU A 169 -9.37 -31.61 -10.96
C GLU A 169 -7.84 -31.67 -10.95
N GLY A 170 -7.20 -30.57 -11.36
CA GLY A 170 -5.75 -30.44 -11.35
C GLY A 170 -5.17 -30.50 -9.95
N ARG A 171 -4.10 -31.28 -9.78
CA ARG A 171 -3.35 -31.41 -8.53
C ARG A 171 -1.93 -30.90 -8.71
N VAL A 172 -1.37 -30.32 -7.65
CA VAL A 172 -0.01 -29.81 -7.65
C VAL A 172 0.99 -30.91 -8.01
N GLY A 173 1.69 -30.72 -9.11
CA GLY A 173 2.83 -31.51 -9.56
C GLY A 173 4.14 -30.97 -8.98
N LYS A 174 5.03 -30.51 -9.86
CA LYS A 174 6.29 -29.85 -9.48
C LYS A 174 6.07 -28.35 -9.34
N VAL A 175 6.77 -27.72 -8.40
CA VAL A 175 6.93 -26.28 -8.33
C VAL A 175 8.32 -25.95 -8.82
N VAL A 176 8.43 -25.11 -9.85
CA VAL A 176 9.72 -24.75 -10.46
C VAL A 176 9.78 -23.24 -10.65
N ALA A 177 10.96 -22.66 -10.48
CA ALA A 177 11.20 -21.26 -10.81
C ALA A 177 11.99 -21.18 -12.13
N THR A 178 11.56 -20.25 -13.00
CA THR A 178 12.20 -20.01 -14.30
C THR A 178 12.38 -18.52 -14.55
N GLY A 179 13.39 -18.14 -15.35
CA GLY A 179 13.65 -16.75 -15.72
C GLY A 179 14.42 -15.93 -14.69
N ASN A 180 14.56 -16.41 -13.46
CA ASN A 180 15.35 -15.78 -12.41
C ASN A 180 16.85 -15.84 -12.72
N ARG A 181 17.57 -14.80 -12.38
CA ARG A 181 19.02 -14.66 -12.57
C ARG A 181 19.76 -14.37 -11.26
N TRP A 182 19.19 -13.52 -10.43
CA TRP A 182 19.83 -12.98 -9.22
C TRP A 182 19.32 -13.65 -7.95
N PHE A 183 18.04 -13.95 -7.89
CA PHE A 183 17.44 -14.69 -6.79
C PHE A 183 17.51 -16.19 -7.04
N SER A 184 17.73 -16.99 -6.00
CA SER A 184 17.81 -18.44 -6.15
C SER A 184 16.45 -19.07 -6.48
N SER A 185 16.45 -20.16 -7.25
CA SER A 185 15.20 -20.88 -7.54
C SER A 185 14.59 -21.48 -6.26
N GLU A 186 15.41 -21.90 -5.32
CA GLU A 186 14.98 -22.44 -4.03
C GLU A 186 14.22 -21.39 -3.21
N GLU A 187 14.77 -20.18 -3.06
CA GLU A 187 14.10 -19.07 -2.39
C GLU A 187 12.73 -18.74 -2.99
N ILE A 188 12.63 -18.74 -4.33
CA ILE A 188 11.37 -18.45 -5.03
C ILE A 188 10.36 -19.58 -4.81
N THR A 189 10.78 -20.85 -4.90
CA THR A 189 9.88 -22.00 -4.71
C THR A 189 9.46 -22.18 -3.27
N ASP A 190 10.31 -21.86 -2.29
CA ASP A 190 9.99 -21.90 -0.86
C ASP A 190 8.97 -20.83 -0.44
N GLY A 191 8.81 -19.78 -1.24
CA GLY A 191 7.77 -18.76 -1.05
C GLY A 191 6.36 -19.19 -1.49
N VAL A 192 6.17 -20.42 -1.98
CA VAL A 192 4.86 -20.97 -2.37
C VAL A 192 4.47 -22.12 -1.45
N PHE A 193 3.41 -21.92 -0.66
CA PHE A 193 3.00 -22.82 0.44
C PHE A 193 1.97 -23.86 -0.02
N VAL A 194 2.29 -24.63 -1.07
CA VAL A 194 1.40 -25.67 -1.60
C VAL A 194 1.80 -27.06 -1.13
N GLN A 195 0.81 -27.96 -1.03
CA GLN A 195 1.05 -29.36 -0.68
C GLN A 195 1.27 -30.17 -1.98
N PRO A 196 2.33 -30.97 -2.09
CA PRO A 196 2.51 -31.88 -3.21
C PRO A 196 1.29 -32.78 -3.39
N ASN A 197 0.81 -32.93 -4.62
CA ASN A 197 -0.40 -33.69 -4.96
C ASN A 197 -1.70 -33.16 -4.29
N GLY A 198 -1.66 -31.98 -3.65
CA GLY A 198 -2.82 -31.29 -3.13
C GLY A 198 -3.66 -30.62 -4.24
N PRO A 199 -4.87 -30.17 -3.94
CA PRO A 199 -5.67 -29.40 -4.88
C PRO A 199 -5.03 -28.04 -5.13
N ILE A 200 -5.19 -27.52 -6.37
CA ILE A 200 -4.72 -26.18 -6.74
C ILE A 200 -5.77 -25.16 -6.29
N ASP A 201 -5.39 -24.29 -5.34
CA ASP A 201 -6.22 -23.20 -4.86
C ASP A 201 -5.68 -21.86 -5.36
N SER A 202 -6.43 -21.20 -6.26
CA SER A 202 -5.99 -19.94 -6.87
C SER A 202 -5.91 -18.79 -5.86
N ARG A 203 -6.71 -18.80 -4.80
CA ARG A 203 -6.68 -17.77 -3.76
C ARG A 203 -5.40 -17.89 -2.91
N ALA A 204 -5.08 -19.11 -2.48
CA ALA A 204 -3.85 -19.36 -1.72
C ALA A 204 -2.62 -19.00 -2.57
N LEU A 205 -2.56 -19.48 -3.82
CA LEU A 205 -1.47 -19.18 -4.75
C LEU A 205 -1.34 -17.68 -5.06
N GLN A 206 -2.46 -16.94 -5.14
CA GLN A 206 -2.40 -15.49 -5.30
C GLN A 206 -1.78 -14.83 -4.07
N GLY A 207 -2.10 -15.30 -2.86
CA GLY A 207 -1.47 -14.84 -1.62
C GLY A 207 0.04 -15.09 -1.59
N ASP A 208 0.47 -16.29 -2.03
CA ASP A 208 1.89 -16.65 -2.15
C ASP A 208 2.62 -15.77 -3.17
N LEU A 209 2.00 -15.51 -4.33
CA LEU A 209 2.56 -14.59 -5.33
C LEU A 209 2.65 -13.15 -4.82
N ASP A 210 1.63 -12.68 -4.10
CA ASP A 210 1.65 -11.36 -3.49
C ASP A 210 2.77 -11.26 -2.46
N PHE A 211 3.00 -12.30 -1.67
CA PHE A 211 4.12 -12.39 -0.73
C PHE A 211 5.48 -12.36 -1.44
N LEU A 212 5.67 -13.17 -2.49
CA LEU A 212 6.89 -13.17 -3.30
C LEU A 212 7.17 -11.79 -3.93
N ASN A 213 6.12 -11.12 -4.41
CA ASN A 213 6.21 -9.83 -5.09
C ASN A 213 6.29 -8.62 -4.13
N GLN A 214 6.34 -8.82 -2.80
CA GLN A 214 6.71 -7.77 -1.85
C GLN A 214 8.16 -7.31 -2.03
N ASN A 215 9.02 -8.15 -2.61
CA ASN A 215 10.39 -7.75 -2.92
C ASN A 215 10.43 -6.94 -4.24
N PRO A 216 10.81 -5.64 -4.21
CA PRO A 216 10.72 -4.76 -5.37
C PRO A 216 11.79 -5.05 -6.45
N PHE A 217 12.71 -5.97 -6.21
CA PHE A 217 13.76 -6.35 -7.16
C PHE A 217 13.37 -7.53 -8.04
N ARG A 218 12.21 -8.13 -7.82
CA ARG A 218 11.69 -9.22 -8.65
C ARG A 218 10.18 -9.07 -8.89
N THR A 219 9.72 -9.68 -9.96
CA THR A 219 8.30 -9.88 -10.27
C THR A 219 8.11 -11.32 -10.71
N THR A 220 7.29 -12.06 -9.98
CA THR A 220 7.00 -13.47 -10.21
C THR A 220 5.55 -13.61 -10.68
N GLN A 221 5.36 -14.38 -11.77
CA GLN A 221 4.08 -14.75 -12.33
C GLN A 221 3.93 -16.27 -12.29
N LEU A 222 2.71 -16.76 -12.12
CA LEU A 222 2.43 -18.19 -12.12
C LEU A 222 1.89 -18.66 -13.48
N ILE A 223 2.54 -19.68 -14.05
CA ILE A 223 2.10 -20.36 -15.25
C ILE A 223 1.79 -21.82 -14.91
N TYR A 224 0.57 -22.26 -15.24
CA TYR A 224 0.17 -23.66 -15.10
C TYR A 224 0.66 -24.46 -16.31
N ARG A 225 1.41 -25.55 -16.06
CA ARG A 225 1.88 -26.48 -17.11
C ARG A 225 1.36 -27.88 -16.84
N PRO A 226 1.09 -28.71 -17.87
CA PRO A 226 0.80 -30.13 -17.67
C PRO A 226 1.93 -30.81 -16.91
N GLY A 227 1.60 -31.56 -15.86
CA GLY A 227 2.56 -32.34 -15.09
C GLY A 227 2.88 -33.69 -15.72
N GLU A 228 3.73 -34.49 -15.08
CA GLU A 228 4.17 -35.80 -15.59
C GLU A 228 3.05 -36.85 -15.63
N LYS A 229 2.11 -36.78 -14.70
CA LYS A 229 0.99 -37.71 -14.58
C LYS A 229 -0.33 -37.05 -14.93
N LEU A 230 -1.27 -37.84 -15.45
CA LEU A 230 -2.62 -37.37 -15.73
C LEU A 230 -3.23 -36.71 -14.47
N GLY A 231 -3.78 -35.51 -14.60
CA GLY A 231 -4.36 -34.72 -13.52
C GLY A 231 -3.32 -33.99 -12.67
N GLN A 232 -2.03 -34.09 -12.94
CA GLN A 232 -1.02 -33.25 -12.33
C GLN A 232 -0.79 -31.96 -13.16
N THR A 233 -0.57 -30.87 -12.44
CA THR A 233 -0.24 -29.56 -13.01
C THR A 233 1.00 -29.03 -12.33
N ASP A 234 2.03 -28.79 -13.09
CA ASP A 234 3.24 -28.16 -12.61
C ASP A 234 3.03 -26.64 -12.51
N LEU A 235 3.54 -26.07 -11.44
CA LEU A 235 3.49 -24.64 -11.16
C LEU A 235 4.83 -24.03 -11.56
N ASP A 236 4.85 -23.29 -12.67
CA ASP A 236 6.04 -22.59 -13.16
C ASP A 236 5.99 -21.13 -12.70
N LEU A 237 6.88 -20.78 -11.76
CA LEU A 237 7.05 -19.45 -11.21
C LEU A 237 8.01 -18.65 -12.11
N GLN A 238 7.45 -18.07 -13.16
CA GLN A 238 8.22 -17.26 -14.10
C GLN A 238 8.60 -15.93 -13.41
N THR A 239 9.89 -15.79 -13.11
CA THR A 239 10.42 -14.65 -12.35
C THR A 239 11.28 -13.77 -13.23
N HIS A 240 10.98 -12.48 -13.26
CA HIS A 240 11.84 -11.45 -13.81
C HIS A 240 12.47 -10.68 -12.67
N ASP A 241 13.77 -10.79 -12.52
CA ASP A 241 14.53 -10.15 -11.45
C ASP A 241 15.62 -9.22 -12.00
N ARG A 242 16.06 -8.31 -11.16
CA ARG A 242 17.20 -7.42 -11.40
C ARG A 242 18.21 -7.57 -10.28
N PHE A 243 19.43 -7.05 -10.51
CA PHE A 243 20.45 -7.02 -9.45
C PHE A 243 19.85 -6.39 -8.18
N PRO A 244 19.88 -7.07 -7.03
CA PRO A 244 19.12 -6.67 -5.85
C PRO A 244 19.74 -5.49 -5.07
N LEU A 245 20.48 -4.62 -5.72
CA LEU A 245 21.06 -3.42 -5.14
C LEU A 245 20.70 -2.20 -5.97
N ARG A 246 20.14 -1.20 -5.33
CA ARG A 246 19.97 0.16 -5.84
C ARG A 246 20.73 1.11 -4.95
N VAL A 247 21.53 1.99 -5.54
CA VAL A 247 22.12 3.14 -4.86
C VAL A 247 21.50 4.41 -5.41
N TYR A 248 21.32 5.43 -4.58
CA TYR A 248 20.71 6.68 -5.01
C TYR A 248 21.28 7.89 -4.28
N ALA A 249 21.18 9.04 -4.93
CA ALA A 249 21.43 10.35 -4.35
C ALA A 249 20.34 11.31 -4.80
N GLY A 250 20.00 12.29 -3.99
CA GLY A 250 18.96 13.23 -4.31
C GLY A 250 19.09 14.57 -3.60
N TYR A 251 18.23 15.47 -4.03
CA TYR A 251 18.02 16.79 -3.48
C TYR A 251 16.51 17.03 -3.34
N GLU A 252 16.12 17.61 -2.23
CA GLU A 252 14.75 18.08 -1.97
C GLU A 252 14.82 19.39 -1.18
N ASP A 253 13.92 20.32 -1.46
CA ASP A 253 13.73 21.51 -0.64
C ASP A 253 12.61 21.31 0.41
N SER A 254 12.62 20.13 1.03
CA SER A 254 11.66 19.66 2.04
C SER A 254 12.09 20.00 3.48
N GLY A 255 12.99 20.97 3.65
CA GLY A 255 13.45 21.40 4.95
C GLY A 255 12.59 22.51 5.56
N ASP A 256 13.04 22.97 6.73
CA ASP A 256 12.42 24.06 7.48
C ASP A 256 13.37 25.28 7.59
N LEU A 257 12.83 26.39 8.08
CA LEU A 257 13.59 27.64 8.21
C LEU A 257 14.69 27.56 9.27
N GLU A 258 14.48 26.75 10.31
CA GLU A 258 15.40 26.63 11.45
C GLU A 258 16.65 25.86 11.07
N THR A 259 16.51 24.81 10.28
CA THR A 259 17.62 23.93 9.86
C THR A 259 18.06 24.12 8.42
N GLY A 260 17.40 25.02 7.69
CA GLY A 260 17.56 25.28 6.26
C GLY A 260 16.61 24.43 5.41
N GLU A 261 16.20 24.96 4.27
CA GLU A 261 15.22 24.33 3.38
C GLU A 261 15.81 23.18 2.56
N ASP A 262 17.10 23.26 2.21
CA ASP A 262 17.79 22.26 1.39
C ASP A 262 17.98 20.94 2.13
N ARG A 263 17.67 19.84 1.46
CA ARG A 263 17.95 18.46 1.91
C ARG A 263 18.72 17.71 0.82
N TYR A 264 19.92 17.26 1.15
CA TYR A 264 20.68 16.33 0.32
C TYR A 264 20.58 14.93 0.93
N LEU A 265 20.28 13.96 0.11
CA LEU A 265 20.11 12.59 0.53
C LEU A 265 20.95 11.62 -0.29
N THR A 266 21.44 10.57 0.33
CA THR A 266 22.08 9.43 -0.33
C THR A 266 21.72 8.16 0.40
N GLY A 267 21.55 7.07 -0.34
CA GLY A 267 21.15 5.82 0.28
C GLY A 267 21.27 4.62 -0.65
N PHE A 268 20.89 3.49 -0.12
CA PHE A 268 20.79 2.25 -0.88
C PHE A 268 19.59 1.41 -0.44
N ASN A 269 19.15 0.56 -1.35
CA ASN A 269 18.22 -0.52 -1.09
C ASN A 269 18.87 -1.83 -1.53
N TYR A 270 18.90 -2.84 -0.67
CA TYR A 270 19.40 -4.16 -0.98
C TYR A 270 18.32 -5.21 -0.72
N GLY A 271 17.96 -6.00 -1.74
CA GLY A 271 16.77 -6.82 -1.74
C GLY A 271 16.97 -8.32 -1.52
N ASP A 272 18.22 -8.78 -1.29
CA ASP A 272 18.51 -10.20 -1.12
C ASP A 272 19.61 -10.44 -0.07
N LEU A 273 19.41 -9.87 1.13
CA LEU A 273 20.38 -10.05 2.21
C LEU A 273 20.37 -11.52 2.66
N PHE A 274 21.58 -12.10 2.72
CA PHE A 274 21.83 -13.50 3.06
C PHE A 274 21.31 -14.54 2.06
N GLY A 275 20.83 -14.16 0.87
CA GLY A 275 20.17 -15.08 -0.08
C GLY A 275 18.83 -15.58 0.43
N LEU A 276 18.12 -14.77 1.24
CA LEU A 276 16.83 -15.09 1.85
C LEU A 276 15.72 -14.12 1.43
N GLY A 277 15.96 -13.28 0.42
CA GLY A 277 15.01 -12.25 0.00
C GLY A 277 14.79 -11.14 1.04
N HIS A 278 15.59 -11.09 2.11
CA HIS A 278 15.49 -10.05 3.11
C HIS A 278 15.95 -8.71 2.51
N GLN A 279 15.30 -7.64 2.93
CA GLN A 279 15.59 -6.30 2.42
C GLN A 279 16.27 -5.45 3.50
N LEU A 280 17.34 -4.77 3.12
CA LEU A 280 18.02 -3.78 3.94
C LEU A 280 18.03 -2.45 3.20
N ASN A 281 17.49 -1.41 3.83
CA ASN A 281 17.42 -0.07 3.27
C ASN A 281 18.13 0.91 4.21
N TYR A 282 18.83 1.87 3.65
CA TYR A 282 19.52 2.91 4.42
C TYR A 282 19.52 4.22 3.66
N GLN A 283 19.37 5.33 4.39
CA GLN A 283 19.50 6.69 3.87
C GLN A 283 20.22 7.58 4.87
N TYR A 284 21.09 8.41 4.35
CA TYR A 284 21.66 9.57 5.03
C TYR A 284 21.06 10.82 4.41
N THR A 285 20.55 11.73 5.25
CA THR A 285 19.99 13.02 4.85
C THR A 285 20.69 14.14 5.60
N THR A 286 21.02 15.23 4.91
CA THR A 286 21.68 16.39 5.54
C THR A 286 21.14 17.70 4.95
N SER A 287 21.20 18.78 5.74
CA SER A 287 20.92 20.15 5.30
C SER A 287 21.97 20.66 4.32
N GLY A 288 21.68 21.74 3.58
CA GLY A 288 22.57 22.36 2.61
C GLY A 288 23.95 22.73 3.12
N ASN A 289 24.06 23.11 4.40
CA ASN A 289 25.34 23.44 5.04
C ASN A 289 26.03 22.21 5.66
N GLY A 290 25.42 21.02 5.60
CA GLY A 290 25.96 19.77 6.13
C GLY A 290 26.02 19.67 7.65
N THR A 291 25.47 20.65 8.39
CA THR A 291 25.63 20.75 9.85
C THR A 291 24.33 21.01 10.59
N SER A 292 23.36 21.69 9.97
CA SER A 292 22.09 22.06 10.62
C SER A 292 21.16 20.87 10.80
N LEU A 293 21.23 19.88 9.90
CA LEU A 293 20.55 18.60 10.05
C LEU A 293 21.47 17.48 9.57
N ARG A 294 21.53 16.41 10.35
CA ARG A 294 22.11 15.12 9.96
C ARG A 294 21.20 14.01 10.42
N ALA A 295 20.68 13.26 9.49
CA ALA A 295 19.77 12.16 9.77
C ALA A 295 20.26 10.86 9.13
N HIS A 296 20.23 9.80 9.91
CA HIS A 296 20.46 8.43 9.47
C HIS A 296 19.16 7.66 9.64
N SER A 297 18.68 7.00 8.62
CA SER A 297 17.50 6.17 8.70
C SER A 297 17.72 4.82 8.03
N GLY A 298 17.03 3.81 8.48
CA GLY A 298 17.15 2.48 7.90
C GLY A 298 15.97 1.59 8.23
N SER A 299 15.80 0.57 7.41
CA SER A 299 14.82 -0.48 7.64
C SER A 299 15.36 -1.84 7.22
N TYR A 300 14.93 -2.86 7.94
CA TYR A 300 15.19 -4.26 7.64
C TYR A 300 13.86 -4.99 7.57
N VAL A 301 13.59 -5.62 6.42
CA VAL A 301 12.37 -6.37 6.15
C VAL A 301 12.73 -7.83 5.95
N ALA A 302 12.19 -8.70 6.79
CA ALA A 302 12.40 -10.14 6.76
C ALA A 302 11.09 -10.85 6.42
N PRO A 303 10.92 -11.34 5.18
CA PRO A 303 9.87 -12.31 4.87
C PRO A 303 10.13 -13.61 5.65
N LEU A 304 9.09 -14.12 6.32
CA LEU A 304 9.20 -15.30 7.17
C LEU A 304 8.68 -16.55 6.44
N PRO A 305 9.21 -17.75 6.75
CA PRO A 305 8.88 -18.98 6.02
C PRO A 305 7.40 -19.42 6.08
N TRP A 306 6.58 -18.74 6.85
CA TRP A 306 5.13 -19.02 6.97
C TRP A 306 4.27 -17.89 6.37
N GLY A 307 4.84 -17.06 5.47
CA GLY A 307 4.11 -16.04 4.73
C GLY A 307 3.83 -14.73 5.48
N HIS A 308 4.42 -14.53 6.66
CA HIS A 308 4.33 -13.27 7.41
C HIS A 308 5.59 -12.43 7.19
N THR A 309 5.56 -11.16 7.60
CA THR A 309 6.70 -10.26 7.45
C THR A 309 7.06 -9.61 8.78
N LEU A 310 8.35 -9.63 9.13
CA LEU A 310 8.90 -8.90 10.26
C LEU A 310 9.68 -7.70 9.73
N THR A 311 9.35 -6.51 10.22
CA THR A 311 10.03 -5.26 9.83
C THR A 311 10.60 -4.57 11.05
N PHE A 312 11.88 -4.23 11.01
CA PHE A 312 12.51 -3.29 11.93
C PHE A 312 12.87 -2.03 11.17
N PHE A 313 12.66 -0.88 11.80
CA PHE A 313 13.09 0.40 11.23
C PHE A 313 13.47 1.37 12.33
N GLY A 314 14.25 2.36 11.95
CA GLY A 314 14.65 3.37 12.92
C GLY A 314 15.45 4.50 12.29
N SER A 315 15.68 5.53 13.09
CA SER A 315 16.42 6.71 12.69
C SER A 315 17.26 7.27 13.84
N TYR A 316 18.25 8.05 13.48
CA TYR A 316 19.01 8.93 14.37
C TYR A 316 19.14 10.30 13.72
N VAL A 317 18.75 11.35 14.42
CA VAL A 317 18.74 12.73 13.93
C VAL A 317 19.47 13.65 14.90
N ASP A 318 20.34 14.49 14.37
CA ASP A 318 21.02 15.58 15.08
C ASP A 318 20.71 16.89 14.35
N THR A 319 20.06 17.84 15.05
CA THR A 319 19.66 19.13 14.50
C THR A 319 20.33 20.28 15.22
N LYS A 320 20.69 21.33 14.48
CA LYS A 320 21.22 22.58 14.97
C LYS A 320 20.58 23.72 14.19
N GLY A 321 19.51 24.27 14.72
CA GLY A 321 18.79 25.37 14.13
C GLY A 321 19.13 26.70 14.75
N ASN A 322 18.89 27.78 14.02
CA ASN A 322 18.97 29.14 14.54
C ASN A 322 17.76 29.93 14.07
N ILE A 323 17.03 30.52 15.02
CA ILE A 323 16.02 31.53 14.73
C ILE A 323 16.66 32.90 15.02
N PRO A 324 16.96 33.70 13.99
CA PRO A 324 17.55 35.02 14.19
C PRO A 324 16.66 35.92 15.07
N PRO A 325 17.22 36.82 15.91
CA PRO A 325 18.64 37.13 15.97
C PRO A 325 19.41 36.36 17.06
N LEU A 326 18.77 35.65 18.00
CA LEU A 326 19.43 35.19 19.22
C LEU A 326 19.03 33.79 19.72
N ILE A 327 18.12 33.11 19.02
CA ILE A 327 17.61 31.81 19.48
C ILE A 327 18.32 30.68 18.71
N GLY A 328 19.07 29.84 19.45
CA GLY A 328 19.65 28.60 18.94
C GLY A 328 18.80 27.40 19.40
N ILE A 329 18.60 26.45 18.51
CA ILE A 329 17.91 25.19 18.79
C ILE A 329 18.90 24.05 18.52
N ARG A 330 18.97 23.10 19.46
CA ARG A 330 19.71 21.84 19.26
C ARG A 330 18.80 20.70 19.62
N GLY A 331 18.61 19.78 18.69
CA GLY A 331 17.80 18.59 18.88
C GLY A 331 18.62 17.32 18.61
N ARG A 332 18.29 16.28 19.36
CA ARG A 332 18.74 14.92 19.10
C ARG A 332 17.59 13.98 19.32
N SER A 333 17.26 13.22 18.30
CA SER A 333 16.25 12.17 18.43
C SER A 333 16.73 10.86 17.82
N TYR A 334 16.22 9.75 18.33
CA TYR A 334 16.33 8.46 17.67
C TYR A 334 15.07 7.64 17.90
N GLN A 335 14.78 6.79 16.94
CA GLN A 335 13.65 5.87 16.95
C GLN A 335 14.12 4.46 16.64
N ILE A 336 13.53 3.48 17.33
CA ILE A 336 13.66 2.06 17.03
C ILE A 336 12.25 1.48 17.07
N SER A 337 11.84 0.85 15.99
CA SER A 337 10.49 0.33 15.79
C SER A 337 10.52 -1.09 15.24
N GLY A 338 9.57 -1.91 15.66
CA GLY A 338 9.34 -3.25 15.13
C GLY A 338 7.89 -3.46 14.75
N ARG A 339 7.65 -4.19 13.67
CA ARG A 339 6.30 -4.55 13.18
C ARG A 339 6.28 -6.02 12.75
N TYR A 340 5.28 -6.74 13.18
CA TYR A 340 4.97 -8.09 12.72
C TYR A 340 3.68 -8.04 11.93
N SER A 341 3.77 -8.30 10.62
CA SER A 341 2.67 -8.17 9.68
C SER A 341 2.15 -9.53 9.24
N VAL A 342 0.84 -9.68 9.23
CA VAL A 342 0.10 -10.87 8.83
C VAL A 342 -0.81 -10.49 7.66
N PRO A 343 -0.58 -11.05 6.46
CA PRO A 343 -1.51 -10.86 5.35
C PRO A 343 -2.82 -11.58 5.62
N LEU A 344 -3.93 -10.95 5.31
CA LEU A 344 -5.25 -11.58 5.36
C LEU A 344 -5.57 -12.21 4.00
N PRO A 345 -6.43 -13.25 3.96
CA PRO A 345 -6.81 -13.87 2.70
C PRO A 345 -7.46 -12.85 1.75
N SER A 346 -6.88 -12.67 0.57
CA SER A 346 -7.47 -11.81 -0.47
C SER A 346 -8.82 -12.39 -0.92
N PHE A 347 -9.75 -11.52 -1.28
CA PHE A 347 -11.05 -11.94 -1.82
C PHE A 347 -11.50 -11.02 -2.93
N ASN A 348 -12.34 -11.57 -3.80
CA ASN A 348 -12.90 -10.85 -4.93
C ASN A 348 -14.42 -10.75 -4.78
N VAL A 349 -14.96 -9.55 -5.00
CA VAL A 349 -16.40 -9.33 -5.10
C VAL A 349 -16.67 -8.74 -6.48
N ALA A 350 -17.29 -9.51 -7.35
CA ALA A 350 -17.45 -9.17 -8.77
C ALA A 350 -16.10 -8.85 -9.43
N SER A 351 -15.89 -7.61 -9.88
CA SER A 351 -14.64 -7.14 -10.50
C SER A 351 -13.69 -6.42 -9.55
N VAL A 352 -13.99 -6.42 -8.25
CA VAL A 352 -13.20 -5.74 -7.22
C VAL A 352 -12.34 -6.74 -6.46
N VAL A 353 -11.05 -6.45 -6.37
CA VAL A 353 -10.05 -7.26 -5.65
C VAL A 353 -9.69 -6.55 -4.35
N TYR A 354 -9.83 -7.25 -3.22
CA TYR A 354 -9.45 -6.77 -1.89
C TYR A 354 -8.20 -7.51 -1.40
N LYS A 355 -7.20 -6.75 -0.96
CA LYS A 355 -5.98 -7.26 -0.31
C LYS A 355 -5.79 -6.51 0.99
N GLU A 356 -5.65 -7.25 2.06
CA GLU A 356 -5.61 -6.68 3.41
C GLU A 356 -4.47 -7.29 4.22
N SER A 357 -3.98 -6.54 5.19
CA SER A 357 -3.04 -7.05 6.19
C SER A 357 -3.23 -6.33 7.52
N ILE A 358 -2.88 -7.00 8.60
CA ILE A 358 -2.79 -6.42 9.94
C ILE A 358 -1.35 -6.53 10.43
N ALA A 359 -0.91 -5.54 11.21
CA ALA A 359 0.39 -5.60 11.86
C ALA A 359 0.29 -5.13 13.30
N GLY A 360 1.02 -5.79 14.18
CA GLY A 360 1.23 -5.35 15.55
C GLY A 360 2.69 -4.97 15.76
N GLY A 361 2.95 -3.98 16.60
CA GLY A 361 4.31 -3.57 16.83
C GLY A 361 4.50 -2.64 18.01
N PHE A 362 5.73 -2.15 18.12
CA PHE A 362 6.14 -1.28 19.20
C PHE A 362 7.12 -0.22 18.66
N ASP A 363 6.99 1.01 19.19
CA ASP A 363 7.90 2.12 18.93
C ASP A 363 8.54 2.57 20.24
N TYR A 364 9.85 2.72 20.18
CA TYR A 364 10.62 3.48 21.15
C TYR A 364 11.20 4.71 20.45
N LYS A 365 10.91 5.92 21.01
CA LYS A 365 11.48 7.18 20.51
C LYS A 365 12.09 7.96 21.67
N TYR A 366 13.32 8.43 21.47
CA TYR A 366 14.02 9.31 22.40
C TYR A 366 14.11 10.70 21.78
N ASN A 367 13.69 11.74 22.51
CA ASN A 367 13.71 13.12 22.04
C ASN A 367 14.36 14.01 23.10
N LYS A 368 15.40 14.72 22.69
CA LYS A 368 16.10 15.68 23.53
C LYS A 368 16.31 16.97 22.77
N ASP A 369 15.74 18.06 23.28
CA ASP A 369 15.85 19.38 22.68
C ASP A 369 16.41 20.38 23.69
N SER A 370 17.20 21.33 23.20
CA SER A 370 17.81 22.41 23.96
C SER A 370 17.56 23.73 23.23
N LEU A 371 17.00 24.67 23.93
CA LEU A 371 16.82 26.05 23.49
C LEU A 371 17.92 26.90 24.07
N GLU A 372 18.63 27.65 23.25
CA GLU A 372 19.69 28.58 23.65
C GLU A 372 19.27 30.01 23.32
N PHE A 373 19.50 30.94 24.24
CA PHE A 373 19.28 32.38 24.02
C PHE A 373 20.62 33.10 24.14
N GLY A 374 21.10 33.68 23.03
CA GLY A 374 22.43 34.32 23.01
C GLY A 374 23.58 33.37 23.40
N ASN A 375 23.53 32.12 23.00
CA ASN A 375 24.45 31.02 23.37
C ASN A 375 24.39 30.57 24.85
N ALA A 376 23.41 31.04 25.63
CA ALA A 376 23.16 30.54 26.97
C ALA A 376 21.96 29.56 26.93
N PRO A 377 22.04 28.40 27.60
CA PRO A 377 20.92 27.46 27.63
C PRO A 377 19.73 28.11 28.35
N ALA A 378 18.60 28.15 27.65
CA ALA A 378 17.34 28.73 28.16
C ALA A 378 16.36 27.66 28.64
N ALA A 379 16.28 26.54 27.91
CA ALA A 379 15.45 25.38 28.25
C ALA A 379 16.08 24.10 27.74
N ASN A 380 15.85 22.99 28.43
CA ASN A 380 16.18 21.64 27.97
C ASN A 380 14.96 20.77 28.22
N THR A 381 14.57 20.03 27.21
CA THR A 381 13.48 19.05 27.28
C THR A 381 14.03 17.68 26.95
N LEU A 382 13.51 16.68 27.61
CA LEU A 382 13.85 15.29 27.39
C LEU A 382 12.62 14.43 27.67
N TYR A 383 12.17 13.68 26.66
CA TYR A 383 11.06 12.75 26.80
C TYR A 383 11.29 11.51 25.95
N ASP A 384 10.76 10.39 26.41
CA ASP A 384 10.78 9.11 25.73
C ASP A 384 9.34 8.73 25.38
N VAL A 385 9.12 8.25 24.16
CA VAL A 385 7.84 7.68 23.70
C VAL A 385 7.96 6.17 23.65
N ASP A 386 7.12 5.50 24.43
CA ASP A 386 6.97 4.05 24.46
C ASP A 386 5.53 3.73 24.08
N GLN A 387 5.30 3.16 22.88
CA GLN A 387 3.94 2.93 22.41
C GLN A 387 3.79 1.63 21.63
N PHE A 388 2.66 0.97 21.85
CA PHE A 388 2.19 -0.12 20.99
C PHE A 388 1.48 0.44 19.77
N VAL A 389 1.59 -0.28 18.68
CA VAL A 389 0.96 0.10 17.41
C VAL A 389 0.22 -1.09 16.83
N LEU A 390 -1.04 -0.87 16.46
CA LEU A 390 -1.83 -1.78 15.65
C LEU A 390 -2.09 -1.12 14.31
N THR A 391 -1.69 -1.76 13.22
CA THR A 391 -1.85 -1.24 11.86
C THR A 391 -2.79 -2.12 11.06
N TYR A 392 -3.71 -1.52 10.32
CA TYR A 392 -4.48 -2.15 9.25
C TYR A 392 -4.08 -1.53 7.91
N ASN A 393 -3.79 -2.37 6.92
CA ASN A 393 -3.58 -1.96 5.54
C ASN A 393 -4.60 -2.63 4.65
N GLY A 394 -5.28 -1.84 3.81
CA GLY A 394 -6.23 -2.30 2.82
C GLY A 394 -5.89 -1.76 1.44
N VAL A 395 -6.02 -2.60 0.43
CA VAL A 395 -5.91 -2.23 -0.98
C VAL A 395 -7.12 -2.79 -1.70
N GLU A 396 -7.91 -1.91 -2.27
CA GLU A 396 -9.02 -2.24 -3.16
C GLU A 396 -8.63 -1.86 -4.59
N THR A 397 -8.79 -2.80 -5.52
CA THR A 397 -8.56 -2.54 -6.95
C THR A 397 -9.81 -2.90 -7.73
N ASP A 398 -10.31 -1.93 -8.48
CA ASP A 398 -11.47 -2.06 -9.36
C ASP A 398 -11.13 -1.62 -10.80
N PRO A 399 -12.00 -1.79 -11.80
CA PRO A 399 -11.75 -1.38 -13.18
C PRO A 399 -11.46 0.12 -13.34
N TYR A 400 -11.92 0.95 -12.40
CA TYR A 400 -11.81 2.40 -12.46
C TYR A 400 -10.59 2.94 -11.71
N GLY A 401 -9.94 2.11 -10.88
CA GLY A 401 -8.78 2.59 -10.13
C GLY A 401 -8.38 1.72 -8.96
N ARG A 402 -7.76 2.37 -7.97
CA ARG A 402 -7.22 1.73 -6.77
C ARG A 402 -7.44 2.61 -5.56
N THR A 403 -7.98 2.04 -4.49
CA THR A 403 -8.05 2.66 -3.15
C THR A 403 -7.01 2.01 -2.24
N THR A 404 -6.27 2.80 -1.51
CA THR A 404 -5.40 2.32 -0.42
C THR A 404 -5.88 2.92 0.89
N LEU A 405 -5.87 2.12 1.93
CA LEU A 405 -6.20 2.49 3.29
C LEU A 405 -5.07 2.07 4.22
N ASN A 406 -4.60 2.98 5.05
CA ASN A 406 -3.66 2.69 6.13
C ASN A 406 -4.19 3.31 7.41
N GLU A 407 -4.48 2.49 8.41
CA GLU A 407 -4.94 2.92 9.72
C GLU A 407 -3.98 2.43 10.78
N ASN A 408 -3.57 3.32 11.66
CA ASN A 408 -2.70 3.01 12.79
C ASN A 408 -3.36 3.47 14.08
N LEU A 409 -3.49 2.57 15.03
CA LEU A 409 -3.87 2.85 16.40
C LEU A 409 -2.61 2.80 17.27
N TYR A 410 -2.31 3.90 17.94
CA TYR A 410 -1.19 4.05 18.86
C TYR A 410 -1.68 4.09 20.29
N VAL A 411 -1.02 3.34 21.16
CA VAL A 411 -1.36 3.26 22.58
C VAL A 411 -0.09 3.34 23.41
N SER A 412 0.07 4.42 24.16
CA SER A 412 1.10 4.55 25.20
C SER A 412 0.49 4.26 26.57
N PRO A 413 1.03 3.32 27.33
CA PRO A 413 0.50 3.05 28.69
C PRO A 413 0.82 4.16 29.70
N GLY A 414 1.81 5.03 29.39
CA GLY A 414 2.33 6.03 30.30
C GLY A 414 3.20 5.47 31.42
N ASP A 415 4.06 6.31 31.98
CA ASP A 415 4.94 6.00 33.13
C ASP A 415 5.72 4.66 32.99
N TRP A 416 6.11 4.29 31.77
CA TRP A 416 6.75 3.00 31.49
C TRP A 416 8.27 3.02 31.70
N GLY A 417 8.79 4.06 32.28
CA GLY A 417 10.21 4.18 32.65
C GLY A 417 10.91 5.36 31.96
N GLY A 418 12.16 5.61 32.35
CA GLY A 418 12.96 6.69 31.79
C GLY A 418 12.28 8.05 31.92
N ASN A 419 12.15 8.74 30.77
CA ASN A 419 11.48 10.03 30.67
C ASN A 419 10.07 9.89 30.03
N ASN A 420 9.50 8.71 29.99
CA ASN A 420 8.12 8.46 29.63
C ASN A 420 7.22 8.71 30.84
N ASN A 421 6.98 9.99 31.17
CA ASN A 421 6.14 10.40 32.28
C ASN A 421 5.47 11.75 31.99
N ASP A 422 4.38 12.04 32.69
CA ASP A 422 3.57 13.25 32.47
C ASP A 422 4.34 14.55 32.66
N LEU A 423 5.31 14.58 33.58
CA LEU A 423 6.11 15.79 33.80
C LEU A 423 6.97 16.13 32.57
N ALA A 424 7.59 15.11 31.96
CA ALA A 424 8.41 15.27 30.76
C ALA A 424 7.54 15.68 29.56
N PHE A 425 6.38 15.03 29.37
CA PHE A 425 5.43 15.33 28.29
C PHE A 425 4.82 16.72 28.42
N ASN A 426 4.31 17.08 29.60
CA ASN A 426 3.79 18.43 29.86
C ASN A 426 4.86 19.52 29.72
N GLY A 427 6.13 19.18 29.93
CA GLY A 427 7.27 20.07 29.72
C GLY A 427 7.57 20.43 28.27
N VAL A 428 7.16 19.59 27.30
CA VAL A 428 7.36 19.83 25.86
C VAL A 428 6.10 20.34 25.18
N HIS A 429 4.92 19.94 25.64
CA HIS A 429 3.64 20.45 25.19
C HIS A 429 2.67 20.52 26.38
N GLY A 430 2.22 21.72 26.70
CA GLY A 430 1.36 21.94 27.87
C GLY A 430 0.08 21.12 27.81
N GLY A 431 -0.19 20.35 28.86
CA GLY A 431 -1.32 19.43 28.92
C GLY A 431 -1.08 18.05 28.29
N ALA A 432 0.06 17.81 27.67
CA ALA A 432 0.42 16.49 27.17
C ALA A 432 0.69 15.50 28.33
N THR A 433 0.24 14.27 28.14
CA THR A 433 0.43 13.17 29.09
C THR A 433 1.17 12.01 28.44
N SER A 434 1.91 11.23 29.22
CA SER A 434 2.65 10.05 28.74
C SER A 434 1.72 8.89 28.40
N GLY A 435 0.55 8.82 29.05
CA GLY A 435 -0.51 7.85 28.75
C GLY A 435 -1.52 8.43 27.78
N TYR A 436 -1.56 7.90 26.55
CA TYR A 436 -2.45 8.39 25.50
C TYR A 436 -2.87 7.29 24.53
N VAL A 437 -3.93 7.58 23.80
CA VAL A 437 -4.38 6.80 22.64
C VAL A 437 -4.66 7.78 21.51
N TYR A 438 -4.08 7.53 20.35
CA TYR A 438 -4.48 8.24 19.14
C TYR A 438 -4.51 7.28 17.94
N ASN A 439 -5.25 7.66 16.90
CA ASN A 439 -5.27 6.94 15.64
C ASN A 439 -4.95 7.88 14.48
N THR A 440 -4.33 7.31 13.44
CA THR A 440 -4.13 7.97 12.15
C THR A 440 -4.74 7.12 11.05
N LEU A 441 -5.53 7.75 10.20
CA LEU A 441 -6.11 7.13 9.02
C LEU A 441 -5.63 7.86 7.77
N VAL A 442 -4.99 7.15 6.85
CA VAL A 442 -4.63 7.64 5.51
C VAL A 442 -5.41 6.85 4.48
N ALA A 443 -6.22 7.53 3.70
CA ALA A 443 -6.94 6.95 2.57
C ALA A 443 -6.55 7.66 1.28
N GLU A 444 -6.19 6.89 0.25
CA GLU A 444 -5.91 7.43 -1.07
C GLU A 444 -6.70 6.68 -2.15
N ARG A 445 -7.37 7.42 -3.02
CA ARG A 445 -8.05 6.90 -4.20
C ARG A 445 -7.41 7.45 -5.47
N LEU A 446 -6.83 6.58 -6.26
CA LEU A 446 -6.44 6.87 -7.65
C LEU A 446 -7.58 6.42 -8.56
N THR A 447 -8.17 7.35 -9.30
CA THR A 447 -9.24 7.09 -10.26
C THR A 447 -8.75 7.36 -11.67
N LYS A 448 -8.91 6.38 -12.55
CA LYS A 448 -8.65 6.50 -13.99
C LYS A 448 -9.78 7.30 -14.64
N LEU A 449 -9.45 8.36 -15.33
CA LEU A 449 -10.36 9.19 -16.07
C LEU A 449 -10.23 8.90 -17.59
N PRO A 450 -11.22 9.31 -18.42
CA PRO A 450 -11.12 9.18 -19.88
C PRO A 450 -9.85 9.84 -20.44
N ALA A 451 -9.35 9.32 -21.55
CA ALA A 451 -8.14 9.79 -22.24
C ALA A 451 -6.87 9.76 -21.36
N ASP A 452 -6.74 8.75 -20.51
CA ASP A 452 -5.59 8.48 -19.63
C ASP A 452 -5.27 9.58 -18.61
N TRP A 453 -6.22 10.48 -18.35
CA TRP A 453 -6.16 11.35 -17.19
C TRP A 453 -6.35 10.56 -15.91
N SER A 454 -5.89 11.10 -14.80
CA SER A 454 -6.16 10.50 -13.48
C SER A 454 -6.48 11.56 -12.44
N LEU A 455 -7.31 11.15 -11.47
CA LEU A 455 -7.66 11.91 -10.27
C LEU A 455 -7.14 11.16 -9.06
N ILE A 456 -6.40 11.84 -8.21
CA ILE A 456 -5.98 11.34 -6.90
C ILE A 456 -6.68 12.16 -5.83
N LEU A 457 -7.34 11.46 -4.93
CA LEU A 457 -7.88 12.01 -3.69
C LEU A 457 -7.15 11.35 -2.53
N ARG A 458 -6.55 12.14 -1.66
CA ARG A 458 -5.90 11.65 -0.45
C ARG A 458 -6.48 12.37 0.76
N GLY A 459 -6.81 11.62 1.79
CA GLY A 459 -7.21 12.13 3.09
C GLY A 459 -6.34 11.54 4.18
N THR A 460 -5.89 12.37 5.11
CA THR A 460 -5.24 11.96 6.35
C THR A 460 -6.07 12.51 7.50
N VAL A 461 -6.37 11.68 8.49
CA VAL A 461 -7.09 12.10 9.71
C VAL A 461 -6.32 11.59 10.90
N GLN A 462 -6.12 12.43 11.90
CA GLN A 462 -5.63 12.06 13.21
C GLN A 462 -6.65 12.45 14.28
N SER A 463 -6.87 11.56 15.24
CA SER A 463 -7.67 11.84 16.42
C SER A 463 -7.02 11.24 17.64
N SER A 464 -6.93 12.01 18.69
CA SER A 464 -6.32 11.64 19.96
C SER A 464 -7.29 11.80 21.13
N ASN A 465 -6.94 11.27 22.30
CA ASN A 465 -7.73 11.44 23.52
C ASN A 465 -7.16 12.52 24.48
N SER A 466 -6.02 13.11 24.11
CA SER A 466 -5.30 14.09 24.93
C SER A 466 -4.32 14.90 24.07
N ASN A 467 -3.75 15.97 24.66
CA ASN A 467 -2.59 16.60 24.03
C ASN A 467 -1.45 15.61 23.89
N LEU A 468 -0.79 15.62 22.74
CA LEU A 468 0.31 14.74 22.38
C LEU A 468 1.66 15.47 22.49
N ALA A 469 2.73 14.71 22.68
CA ALA A 469 4.07 15.25 22.49
C ALA A 469 4.30 15.63 21.02
N PRO A 470 5.18 16.62 20.71
CA PRO A 470 5.39 17.13 19.35
C PRO A 470 5.75 16.09 18.31
N SER A 471 6.41 14.98 18.71
CA SER A 471 6.74 13.86 17.81
C SER A 471 5.53 13.03 17.39
N GLU A 472 4.39 13.14 18.09
CA GLU A 472 3.17 12.37 17.82
C GLU A 472 2.04 13.24 17.24
N GLN A 473 2.23 14.57 17.20
CA GLN A 473 1.26 15.49 16.61
C GLN A 473 1.19 15.39 15.10
N LEU A 474 0.00 15.57 14.53
CA LEU A 474 -0.20 15.74 13.11
C LEU A 474 0.43 17.07 12.65
N GLY A 475 1.49 16.98 11.88
CA GLY A 475 2.12 18.13 11.23
C GLY A 475 1.59 18.32 9.82
N PHE A 476 1.20 19.53 9.45
CA PHE A 476 0.81 19.85 8.10
C PHE A 476 1.33 21.24 7.66
N GLY A 477 1.42 21.43 6.36
CA GLY A 477 2.26 22.40 5.69
C GLY A 477 3.49 21.72 5.08
N GLY A 478 3.93 22.15 3.90
CA GLY A 478 5.15 21.72 3.23
C GLY A 478 4.99 20.68 2.13
N TYR A 479 6.10 20.11 1.76
CA TYR A 479 6.33 19.32 0.56
C TYR A 479 5.33 18.17 0.31
N ASP A 480 4.95 17.44 1.35
CA ASP A 480 4.13 16.22 1.21
C ASP A 480 2.70 16.36 1.78
N THR A 481 2.34 17.52 2.31
CA THR A 481 1.03 17.75 2.94
C THR A 481 0.27 18.90 2.30
N VAL A 482 0.22 20.10 2.89
CA VAL A 482 -0.39 21.29 2.30
C VAL A 482 0.70 22.14 1.68
N ARG A 483 0.93 21.97 0.36
CA ARG A 483 2.00 22.65 -0.38
C ARG A 483 1.81 24.17 -0.37
N GLY A 484 2.90 24.90 -0.50
CA GLY A 484 2.88 26.36 -0.48
C GLY A 484 3.09 27.01 0.90
N TYR A 485 3.14 26.21 1.95
CA TYR A 485 3.46 26.58 3.32
C TYR A 485 4.80 25.98 3.76
N ASP A 486 5.32 26.47 4.88
CA ASP A 486 6.53 25.90 5.45
C ASP A 486 6.28 24.46 5.96
N GLU A 487 7.35 23.70 6.02
CA GLU A 487 7.27 22.31 6.44
C GLU A 487 6.83 22.21 7.91
N ARG A 488 5.72 21.46 8.17
CA ARG A 488 5.07 21.35 9.48
C ARG A 488 4.74 22.72 10.09
N GLU A 489 4.27 23.67 9.30
CA GLU A 489 3.91 25.01 9.77
C GLU A 489 2.90 24.94 10.91
N VAL A 490 2.01 23.96 10.87
CA VAL A 490 1.03 23.66 11.93
C VAL A 490 1.24 22.26 12.45
N ASN A 491 1.17 22.09 13.79
CA ASN A 491 1.20 20.79 14.46
C ASN A 491 0.05 20.75 15.45
N THR A 492 -0.78 19.70 15.41
CA THR A 492 -2.00 19.57 16.21
C THR A 492 -2.20 18.14 16.70
N ASP A 493 -2.97 17.98 17.77
CA ASP A 493 -3.30 16.69 18.36
C ASP A 493 -4.35 15.96 17.51
N ASP A 494 -5.38 16.70 17.10
CA ASP A 494 -6.44 16.26 16.19
C ASP A 494 -6.39 17.07 14.91
N GLY A 495 -6.71 16.46 13.78
CA GLY A 495 -6.78 17.20 12.54
C GLY A 495 -6.99 16.32 11.32
N PHE A 496 -7.10 16.99 10.19
CA PHE A 496 -7.19 16.31 8.90
C PHE A 496 -6.47 17.09 7.80
N ILE A 497 -5.99 16.34 6.82
CA ILE A 497 -5.36 16.87 5.60
C ILE A 497 -6.10 16.26 4.43
N PHE A 498 -6.42 17.06 3.43
CA PHE A 498 -7.06 16.61 2.20
C PHE A 498 -6.31 17.15 0.99
N THR A 499 -5.95 16.26 0.07
CA THR A 499 -5.28 16.59 -1.19
C THR A 499 -6.10 16.08 -2.36
N THR A 500 -6.29 16.94 -3.35
CA THR A 500 -6.87 16.59 -4.66
C THR A 500 -5.84 16.87 -5.73
N GLU A 501 -5.51 15.87 -6.57
CA GLU A 501 -4.64 16.05 -7.72
C GLU A 501 -5.33 15.55 -9.00
N VAL A 502 -5.30 16.38 -10.04
CA VAL A 502 -5.64 15.97 -11.41
C VAL A 502 -4.35 15.88 -12.20
N ARG A 503 -4.11 14.74 -12.83
CA ARG A 503 -2.88 14.48 -13.60
C ARG A 503 -3.21 14.25 -15.06
N THR A 504 -2.39 14.83 -15.94
CA THR A 504 -2.48 14.61 -17.38
C THR A 504 -2.04 13.20 -17.76
N PRO A 505 -2.34 12.72 -18.97
CA PRO A 505 -1.63 11.59 -19.56
C PRO A 505 -0.12 11.80 -19.53
N THR A 506 0.63 10.70 -19.46
CA THR A 506 2.10 10.75 -19.54
C THR A 506 2.55 11.02 -20.97
N ILE A 507 3.56 11.86 -21.14
CA ILE A 507 4.15 12.25 -22.42
C ILE A 507 5.59 11.74 -22.41
N GLY A 508 5.99 10.94 -23.41
CA GLY A 508 7.38 10.60 -23.67
C GLY A 508 8.07 11.78 -24.40
N VAL A 509 8.90 12.53 -23.70
CA VAL A 509 9.67 13.63 -24.33
C VAL A 509 10.69 13.06 -25.31
N GLY A 510 11.29 11.91 -24.97
CA GLY A 510 12.17 11.18 -25.86
C GLY A 510 11.50 10.79 -27.18
N ASP A 511 10.26 10.33 -27.13
CA ASP A 511 9.48 9.99 -28.33
C ASP A 511 9.20 11.24 -29.19
N LEU A 512 8.84 12.36 -28.55
CA LEU A 512 8.62 13.65 -29.24
C LEU A 512 9.91 14.17 -29.92
N MET A 513 11.06 13.95 -29.29
CA MET A 513 12.37 14.37 -29.78
C MET A 513 13.04 13.34 -30.70
N HIS A 514 12.35 12.25 -31.05
CA HIS A 514 12.85 11.12 -31.86
C HIS A 514 14.05 10.37 -31.23
N TYR A 515 14.08 10.30 -29.89
CA TYR A 515 15.02 9.49 -29.11
C TYR A 515 14.30 8.31 -28.40
N PRO A 516 13.85 7.27 -29.13
CA PRO A 516 13.03 6.18 -28.58
C PRO A 516 13.75 5.33 -27.54
N TRP A 517 15.07 5.47 -27.41
CA TRP A 517 15.87 4.83 -26.36
C TRP A 517 15.70 5.50 -24.99
N LEU A 518 15.25 6.77 -24.97
CA LEU A 518 14.94 7.50 -23.74
C LEU A 518 13.51 7.16 -23.32
N LYS A 519 13.37 6.15 -22.48
CA LYS A 519 12.08 5.74 -21.91
C LYS A 519 11.73 6.65 -20.75
N ASP A 520 11.25 7.82 -21.07
CA ASP A 520 10.88 8.85 -20.09
C ASP A 520 9.37 9.07 -20.03
N GLN A 521 8.91 9.66 -18.96
CA GLN A 521 7.51 10.03 -18.74
C GLN A 521 7.44 11.39 -18.09
N LEU A 522 6.79 12.32 -18.79
CA LEU A 522 6.46 13.65 -18.29
C LEU A 522 4.96 13.71 -18.01
N GLN A 523 4.57 14.21 -16.85
CA GLN A 523 3.18 14.39 -16.45
C GLN A 523 3.01 15.74 -15.76
N PHE A 524 1.97 16.48 -16.13
CA PHE A 524 1.57 17.71 -15.45
C PHE A 524 0.51 17.42 -14.40
N VAL A 525 0.50 18.21 -13.34
CA VAL A 525 -0.38 18.06 -12.18
C VAL A 525 -1.03 19.40 -11.87
N GLY A 526 -2.33 19.40 -11.63
CA GLY A 526 -3.03 20.50 -10.97
C GLY A 526 -3.53 19.99 -9.62
N PHE A 527 -3.41 20.78 -8.55
CA PHE A 527 -3.79 20.32 -7.22
C PHE A 527 -4.46 21.40 -6.37
N TRP A 528 -5.19 20.91 -5.37
CA TRP A 528 -5.71 21.65 -4.24
C TRP A 528 -5.49 20.87 -2.95
N ASP A 529 -4.89 21.55 -1.97
CA ASP A 529 -4.61 20.99 -0.67
C ASP A 529 -5.34 21.80 0.41
N TYR A 530 -5.79 21.09 1.47
CA TYR A 530 -6.43 21.69 2.63
C TYR A 530 -6.01 20.91 3.88
N GLY A 531 -5.74 21.61 4.98
CA GLY A 531 -5.47 21.00 6.28
C GLY A 531 -6.05 21.86 7.39
N ASP A 532 -6.54 21.21 8.44
CA ASP A 532 -7.06 21.88 9.64
C ASP A 532 -6.90 20.97 10.85
N GLY A 533 -6.74 21.57 12.03
CA GLY A 533 -6.58 20.82 13.25
C GLY A 533 -6.62 21.67 14.51
N SER A 534 -6.71 21.01 15.65
CA SER A 534 -6.82 21.63 16.95
C SER A 534 -6.10 20.82 18.04
N ASN A 535 -5.75 21.50 19.13
CA ASN A 535 -5.25 20.88 20.36
C ASN A 535 -6.39 20.74 21.38
N HIS A 536 -6.34 19.70 22.24
CA HIS A 536 -7.36 19.48 23.27
C HIS A 536 -7.32 20.55 24.35
N ILE A 537 -6.12 20.88 24.82
CA ILE A 537 -5.90 21.92 25.82
C ILE A 537 -5.09 23.02 25.15
N LEU A 538 -5.72 24.19 24.97
CA LEU A 538 -5.07 25.34 24.37
C LEU A 538 -4.26 26.08 25.42
N LEU A 539 -3.03 26.45 25.09
CA LEU A 539 -2.23 27.37 25.87
C LEU A 539 -2.72 28.81 25.68
N PRO A 540 -2.50 29.70 26.68
CA PRO A 540 -2.91 31.09 26.57
C PRO A 540 -2.30 31.77 25.31
N GLY A 541 -3.15 32.17 24.37
CA GLY A 541 -2.75 32.81 23.11
C GLY A 541 -2.67 31.88 21.91
N GLU A 542 -2.83 30.57 22.08
CA GLU A 542 -2.98 29.64 20.97
C GLU A 542 -4.35 29.82 20.30
N PRO A 543 -4.39 29.85 18.95
CA PRO A 543 -5.64 29.81 18.20
C PRO A 543 -6.28 28.42 18.33
N GLN A 544 -7.59 28.37 18.29
CA GLN A 544 -8.32 27.11 18.38
C GLN A 544 -8.17 26.26 17.13
N GLU A 545 -8.08 26.87 15.95
CA GLU A 545 -7.95 26.25 14.65
C GLU A 545 -6.98 27.08 13.79
N ILE A 546 -6.16 26.42 12.98
CA ILE A 546 -5.23 27.07 12.05
C ILE A 546 -5.36 26.37 10.70
N PRO A 547 -6.39 26.71 9.91
CA PRO A 547 -6.57 26.08 8.62
C PRO A 547 -5.54 26.55 7.60
N LEU A 548 -4.99 25.60 6.84
CA LEU A 548 -4.15 25.85 5.66
C LEU A 548 -4.91 25.46 4.40
N SER A 549 -4.77 26.21 3.33
CA SER A 549 -5.30 25.85 2.03
C SER A 549 -4.44 26.43 0.91
N SER A 550 -4.18 25.63 -0.10
CA SER A 550 -3.41 26.03 -1.27
C SER A 550 -3.94 25.43 -2.55
N VAL A 551 -3.61 26.07 -3.67
CA VAL A 551 -3.86 25.58 -5.02
C VAL A 551 -2.58 25.74 -5.83
N GLY A 552 -2.31 24.80 -6.74
CA GLY A 552 -1.10 24.90 -7.51
C GLY A 552 -1.03 23.99 -8.73
N VAL A 553 0.12 24.06 -9.36
CA VAL A 553 0.47 23.24 -10.53
C VAL A 553 1.80 22.56 -10.29
N GLY A 554 1.99 21.40 -10.89
CA GLY A 554 3.22 20.65 -10.72
C GLY A 554 3.61 19.85 -11.95
N LEU A 555 4.78 19.27 -11.87
CA LEU A 555 5.40 18.47 -12.91
C LEU A 555 6.01 17.21 -12.26
N ARG A 556 5.83 16.10 -12.92
CA ARG A 556 6.47 14.83 -12.58
C ARG A 556 7.22 14.34 -13.81
N TYR A 557 8.52 14.13 -13.70
CA TYR A 557 9.33 13.62 -14.79
C TYR A 557 10.18 12.45 -14.33
N THR A 558 10.12 11.35 -15.05
CA THR A 558 10.90 10.15 -14.74
C THR A 558 11.61 9.63 -15.98
N ILE A 559 12.81 9.10 -15.80
CA ILE A 559 13.55 8.34 -16.82
C ILE A 559 13.78 6.96 -16.28
N ASN A 560 12.99 5.98 -16.71
CA ASN A 560 13.04 4.62 -16.17
C ASN A 560 13.04 4.63 -14.63
N THR A 561 14.01 3.91 -14.03
CA THR A 561 14.29 3.89 -12.59
C THR A 561 15.47 4.80 -12.20
N TYR A 562 16.08 5.49 -13.17
CA TYR A 562 17.33 6.24 -12.97
C TYR A 562 17.15 7.66 -12.48
N LEU A 563 16.09 8.33 -12.92
CA LEU A 563 15.83 9.74 -12.56
C LEU A 563 14.35 9.91 -12.20
N SER A 564 14.10 10.62 -11.11
CA SER A 564 12.78 11.13 -10.75
C SER A 564 12.91 12.59 -10.38
N ILE A 565 12.09 13.44 -11.00
CA ILE A 565 11.97 14.87 -10.72
C ILE A 565 10.52 15.16 -10.35
N ARG A 566 10.34 15.85 -9.24
CA ARG A 566 9.09 16.45 -8.79
C ARG A 566 9.31 17.97 -8.70
N TYR A 567 8.38 18.73 -9.23
CA TYR A 567 8.30 20.16 -9.05
C TYR A 567 6.84 20.55 -8.82
N ASP A 568 6.59 21.34 -7.80
CA ASP A 568 5.28 21.91 -7.49
C ASP A 568 5.43 23.42 -7.26
N TYR A 569 4.45 24.18 -7.70
CA TYR A 569 4.32 25.59 -7.39
C TYR A 569 2.92 25.84 -6.85
N ALA A 570 2.84 26.29 -5.59
CA ALA A 570 1.62 26.42 -4.84
C ALA A 570 1.37 27.88 -4.42
N PHE A 571 0.11 28.30 -4.48
CA PHE A 571 -0.38 29.58 -3.97
C PHE A 571 -1.18 29.33 -2.70
N GLN A 572 -0.86 30.03 -1.63
CA GLN A 572 -1.63 30.03 -0.39
C GLN A 572 -2.97 30.73 -0.60
N LEU A 573 -4.06 30.04 -0.23
CA LEU A 573 -5.42 30.60 -0.24
C LEU A 573 -5.81 31.19 1.13
N LEU A 574 -5.22 30.69 2.19
CA LEU A 574 -5.40 31.15 3.55
C LEU A 574 -4.05 31.60 4.11
N ARG A 575 -4.06 32.66 4.91
CA ARG A 575 -2.86 33.20 5.57
C ARG A 575 -2.86 32.83 7.04
N THR A 576 -1.73 32.31 7.52
CA THR A 576 -1.59 31.91 8.93
C THR A 576 -1.28 33.08 9.86
N GLY A 577 -0.76 34.18 9.33
CA GLY A 577 -0.27 35.29 10.12
C GLY A 577 1.11 35.07 10.74
N PHE A 578 1.80 33.99 10.37
CA PHE A 578 3.22 33.78 10.68
C PHE A 578 4.09 34.62 9.73
N ASP A 579 5.30 35.01 10.18
CA ASP A 579 6.15 36.00 9.48
C ASP A 579 6.64 35.59 8.08
N ASN A 580 6.48 34.34 7.71
CA ASN A 580 6.94 33.77 6.43
C ASN A 580 5.83 33.60 5.39
N ASP A 581 4.75 34.34 5.52
CA ASP A 581 3.60 34.30 4.64
C ASP A 581 3.93 34.94 3.27
N HIS A 582 4.67 34.22 2.42
CA HIS A 582 5.07 34.68 1.09
C HIS A 582 3.96 34.60 0.04
N GLY A 583 2.79 34.04 0.37
CA GLY A 583 1.65 33.86 -0.54
C GLY A 583 1.85 32.77 -1.60
N SER A 584 3.06 32.30 -1.82
CA SER A 584 3.37 31.19 -2.74
C SER A 584 4.74 30.59 -2.47
N ARG A 585 4.88 29.28 -2.75
CA ARG A 585 6.14 28.55 -2.63
C ARG A 585 6.31 27.58 -3.80
N SER A 586 7.57 27.33 -4.16
CA SER A 586 7.94 26.27 -5.08
C SER A 586 8.64 25.15 -4.32
N ASP A 587 8.28 23.90 -4.60
CA ASP A 587 8.89 22.71 -4.03
C ASP A 587 9.53 21.88 -5.15
N ILE A 588 10.79 21.46 -4.97
CA ILE A 588 11.52 20.65 -5.94
C ILE A 588 12.14 19.42 -5.29
N GLY A 589 12.07 18.29 -5.96
CA GLY A 589 12.73 17.05 -5.57
C GLY A 589 13.37 16.38 -6.77
N ILE A 590 14.62 15.94 -6.63
CA ILE A 590 15.36 15.23 -7.67
C ILE A 590 16.02 14.01 -7.03
N VAL A 591 15.80 12.82 -7.60
CA VAL A 591 16.45 11.58 -7.16
C VAL A 591 17.07 10.91 -8.37
N LEU A 592 18.37 10.68 -8.28
CA LEU A 592 19.16 9.88 -9.23
C LEU A 592 19.40 8.50 -8.61
N SER A 593 19.24 7.45 -9.38
CA SER A 593 19.42 6.06 -8.93
C SER A 593 20.21 5.23 -9.94
N TYR A 594 20.89 4.22 -9.44
CA TYR A 594 21.56 3.21 -10.27
C TYR A 594 21.28 1.81 -9.71
#